data_5374a035648a8738b10b5846f48a41f9
#
_entry.id   5374a035648a8738b10b5846f48a41f9
#
_cell.length_a   1.000
_cell.length_b   1.000
_cell.length_c   1.000
_cell.angle_alpha   90.00
_cell.angle_beta   90.00
_cell.angle_gamma   90.00
#
_symmetry.space_group_name_H-M   'P 1'
#
loop_
_entity.id
_entity.type
_entity.pdbx_description
1 polymer ?
#
loop_
_entity_poly.entity_id
_entity_poly.type
_entity_poly.pdbx_seq_one_letter_code
_entity_poly.pdbx_strand_id
1 'polypeptide(L)'
;METLLFINIRSHKVERVQPIIEAKNLGYRVVLMADKNPKLIGKLVDELIIIDSYDIQKTINTVIEYNKNIKISGVFTWSDKDVELVSFLNKELGLPGINPEIVQNVRNKYFMRQAMSSVKGLCPNFQEVKSLNDLKEAVANIGMPGILKPVGASGSKGIFKIESKAHLEDTFNLLLDSTSPNKDKVDSYYPNQYIYEEYIEGEEFSVEGVVQNKEVFIAGITDKRVTPKFSLEYIAFFPSDKPEKVKDEIKKKTKLAIQSLKIDHCAFHLEGRLTKSGFKVIEIAARPAGGFITSHLIRLSSGHSFIEKIIDVAVGNNVKHSWPDYENGNKKLCFYSIRAPQSGLFKKLQV
;
A
#
# COMPACT_ATOMS: atom_id res chain seq x y z
N MET A 1 14.27 13.30 23.72
CA MET A 1 14.31 12.88 22.29
C MET A 1 13.14 11.93 22.08
N GLU A 2 12.24 12.26 21.16
CA GLU A 2 11.08 11.44 20.84
C GLU A 2 11.49 10.18 20.09
N THR A 3 10.75 9.09 20.30
CA THR A 3 11.08 7.78 19.73
C THR A 3 10.04 7.36 18.70
N LEU A 4 10.49 7.00 17.51
CA LEU A 4 9.66 6.41 16.47
C LEU A 4 9.91 4.90 16.40
N LEU A 5 8.83 4.14 16.40
CA LEU A 5 8.84 2.69 16.20
C LEU A 5 8.46 2.35 14.76
N PHE A 6 9.39 1.79 14.02
CA PHE A 6 9.16 1.21 12.70
C PHE A 6 8.84 -0.28 12.84
N ILE A 7 7.73 -0.71 12.26
CA ILE A 7 7.39 -2.13 12.18
C ILE A 7 7.74 -2.63 10.78
N ASN A 8 8.69 -3.54 10.70
CA ASN A 8 9.21 -4.17 9.49
C ASN A 8 9.70 -3.23 8.38
N ILE A 9 10.84 -3.58 7.82
CA ILE A 9 11.37 -3.04 6.59
C ILE A 9 11.61 -4.22 5.64
N ARG A 10 10.78 -4.36 4.62
CA ARG A 10 10.70 -5.56 3.77
C ARG A 10 11.91 -5.85 2.90
N SER A 11 12.86 -4.94 2.72
CA SER A 11 13.99 -5.21 1.82
C SER A 11 15.19 -4.31 2.05
N HIS A 12 16.35 -4.74 1.51
CA HIS A 12 17.60 -3.98 1.45
C HIS A 12 17.57 -2.84 0.43
N LYS A 13 16.43 -2.49 -0.14
CA LYS A 13 16.31 -1.46 -1.15
C LYS A 13 16.60 -0.08 -0.56
N VAL A 14 17.32 0.73 -1.29
CA VAL A 14 17.65 2.12 -0.92
C VAL A 14 16.43 2.93 -0.52
N GLU A 15 15.29 2.71 -1.17
CA GLU A 15 14.02 3.36 -0.85
C GLU A 15 13.55 3.12 0.59
N ARG A 16 13.90 1.98 1.20
CA ARG A 16 13.45 1.59 2.55
C ARG A 16 14.35 2.15 3.66
N VAL A 17 15.53 2.61 3.29
CA VAL A 17 16.47 3.26 4.21
C VAL A 17 16.11 4.73 4.41
N GLN A 18 15.56 5.37 3.37
CA GLN A 18 15.27 6.80 3.38
C GLN A 18 14.37 7.26 4.54
N PRO A 19 13.29 6.55 4.91
CA PRO A 19 12.48 6.95 6.07
C PRO A 19 13.24 6.96 7.40
N ILE A 20 14.17 6.03 7.58
CA ILE A 20 15.01 5.97 8.80
C ILE A 20 15.96 7.17 8.83
N ILE A 21 16.63 7.45 7.71
CA ILE A 21 17.55 8.60 7.58
C ILE A 21 16.77 9.89 7.84
N GLU A 22 15.59 10.05 7.26
CA GLU A 22 14.75 11.23 7.46
C GLU A 22 14.35 11.40 8.93
N ALA A 23 13.86 10.33 9.57
CA ALA A 23 13.49 10.36 10.98
C ALA A 23 14.68 10.77 11.87
N LYS A 24 15.88 10.26 11.61
CA LYS A 24 17.08 10.65 12.35
C LYS A 24 17.50 12.09 12.09
N ASN A 25 17.39 12.57 10.86
CA ASN A 25 17.68 13.97 10.50
C ASN A 25 16.72 14.94 11.20
N LEU A 26 15.48 14.52 11.44
CA LEU A 26 14.48 15.26 12.20
C LEU A 26 14.71 15.17 13.74
N GLY A 27 15.73 14.45 14.19
CA GLY A 27 16.11 14.36 15.61
C GLY A 27 15.38 13.26 16.39
N TYR A 28 14.68 12.34 15.73
CA TYR A 28 14.04 11.21 16.41
C TYR A 28 15.02 10.09 16.74
N ARG A 29 14.81 9.43 17.88
CA ARG A 29 15.33 8.09 18.13
C ARG A 29 14.52 7.10 17.29
N VAL A 30 15.21 6.21 16.56
CA VAL A 30 14.57 5.23 15.70
C VAL A 30 14.75 3.83 16.24
N VAL A 31 13.64 3.18 16.58
CA VAL A 31 13.57 1.77 16.95
C VAL A 31 12.96 0.99 15.78
N LEU A 32 13.60 -0.08 15.35
CA LEU A 32 13.07 -0.99 14.35
C LEU A 32 12.71 -2.33 14.98
N MET A 33 11.46 -2.72 14.86
CA MET A 33 11.01 -4.05 15.18
C MET A 33 10.78 -4.84 13.88
N ALA A 34 11.40 -6.00 13.73
CA ALA A 34 11.40 -6.73 12.48
C ALA A 34 11.38 -8.25 12.66
N ASP A 35 10.76 -8.97 11.72
CA ASP A 35 10.72 -10.44 11.68
C ASP A 35 12.12 -11.04 11.51
N LYS A 36 13.02 -10.33 10.85
CA LYS A 36 14.39 -10.77 10.56
C LYS A 36 15.35 -9.58 10.66
N ASN A 37 16.60 -9.87 10.99
CA ASN A 37 17.64 -8.84 10.98
C ASN A 37 17.85 -8.30 9.55
N PRO A 38 17.56 -7.03 9.28
CA PRO A 38 17.70 -6.42 7.97
C PRO A 38 19.16 -6.02 7.65
N LYS A 39 20.15 -6.62 8.31
CA LYS A 39 21.59 -6.43 8.09
C LYS A 39 22.02 -4.95 8.13
N LEU A 40 22.30 -4.34 6.94
CA LEU A 40 22.78 -2.95 6.85
C LEU A 40 21.83 -1.95 7.51
N ILE A 41 20.52 -2.13 7.37
CA ILE A 41 19.51 -1.23 7.95
C ILE A 41 19.54 -1.29 9.48
N GLY A 42 19.78 -2.48 10.05
CA GLY A 42 19.91 -2.64 11.49
C GLY A 42 21.03 -1.82 12.12
N LYS A 43 22.04 -1.38 11.35
CA LYS A 43 23.10 -0.49 11.82
C LYS A 43 22.74 0.99 11.77
N LEU A 44 21.66 1.36 11.10
CA LEU A 44 21.22 2.75 10.95
C LEU A 44 20.22 3.17 12.04
N VAL A 45 19.59 2.20 12.69
CA VAL A 45 18.64 2.44 13.76
C VAL A 45 19.34 2.51 15.11
N ASP A 46 18.73 3.18 16.08
CA ASP A 46 19.28 3.28 17.44
C ASP A 46 19.06 1.98 18.20
N GLU A 47 18.02 1.23 17.85
CA GLU A 47 17.74 -0.08 18.45
C GLU A 47 17.02 -0.99 17.47
N LEU A 48 17.37 -2.28 17.48
CA LEU A 48 16.77 -3.33 16.66
C LEU A 48 16.20 -4.42 17.56
N ILE A 49 14.90 -4.67 17.42
CA ILE A 49 14.17 -5.74 18.15
C ILE A 49 13.72 -6.78 17.10
N ILE A 50 14.19 -8.02 17.27
CA ILE A 50 13.78 -9.13 16.39
C ILE A 50 12.63 -9.88 17.04
N ILE A 51 11.49 -9.89 16.36
CA ILE A 51 10.27 -10.56 16.79
C ILE A 51 9.43 -10.95 15.58
N ASP A 52 8.75 -12.11 15.67
CA ASP A 52 7.80 -12.53 14.65
C ASP A 52 6.53 -11.68 14.72
N SER A 53 6.40 -10.70 13.83
CA SER A 53 5.24 -9.78 13.80
C SER A 53 3.93 -10.46 13.37
N TYR A 54 3.96 -11.71 12.95
CA TYR A 54 2.75 -12.53 12.76
C TYR A 54 2.12 -12.97 14.10
N ASP A 55 2.92 -13.01 15.18
CA ASP A 55 2.41 -13.16 16.54
C ASP A 55 2.04 -11.76 17.09
N ILE A 56 0.85 -11.31 16.69
CA ILE A 56 0.32 -9.96 16.99
C ILE A 56 0.32 -9.72 18.50
N GLN A 57 -0.20 -10.67 19.29
CA GLN A 57 -0.33 -10.48 20.74
C GLN A 57 1.02 -10.39 21.44
N LYS A 58 1.96 -11.26 21.07
CA LYS A 58 3.32 -11.20 21.62
C LYS A 58 4.01 -9.89 21.26
N THR A 59 3.81 -9.42 20.02
CA THR A 59 4.40 -8.15 19.56
C THR A 59 3.82 -6.96 20.33
N ILE A 60 2.50 -6.91 20.53
CA ILE A 60 1.83 -5.88 21.33
C ILE A 60 2.38 -5.86 22.76
N ASN A 61 2.43 -7.01 23.43
CA ASN A 61 2.94 -7.13 24.80
C ASN A 61 4.40 -6.64 24.91
N THR A 62 5.24 -7.00 23.94
CA THR A 62 6.64 -6.57 23.87
C THR A 62 6.75 -5.06 23.73
N VAL A 63 5.93 -4.44 22.88
CA VAL A 63 5.93 -2.98 22.67
C VAL A 63 5.40 -2.23 23.91
N ILE A 64 4.36 -2.73 24.54
CA ILE A 64 3.83 -2.15 25.79
C ILE A 64 4.91 -2.17 26.88
N GLU A 65 5.61 -3.29 27.06
CA GLU A 65 6.69 -3.39 28.05
C GLU A 65 7.85 -2.45 27.71
N TYR A 66 8.23 -2.38 26.45
CA TYR A 66 9.26 -1.45 25.97
C TYR A 66 8.88 0.01 26.26
N ASN A 67 7.61 0.37 26.01
CA ASN A 67 7.11 1.74 26.19
C ASN A 67 7.09 2.21 27.66
N LYS A 68 7.18 1.31 28.64
CA LYS A 68 7.31 1.68 30.07
C LYS A 68 8.63 2.37 30.35
N ASN A 69 9.70 1.96 29.67
CA ASN A 69 11.05 2.47 29.86
C ASN A 69 11.44 3.55 28.85
N ILE A 70 11.01 3.39 27.60
CA ILE A 70 11.31 4.31 26.49
C ILE A 70 9.99 4.67 25.80
N LYS A 71 9.54 5.90 26.03
CA LYS A 71 8.26 6.37 25.49
C LYS A 71 8.28 6.44 23.98
N ILE A 72 7.35 5.75 23.34
CA ILE A 72 7.12 5.78 21.88
C ILE A 72 6.18 6.93 21.57
N SER A 73 6.54 7.77 20.58
CA SER A 73 5.78 8.94 20.14
C SER A 73 5.01 8.70 18.84
N GLY A 74 5.40 7.68 18.05
CA GLY A 74 4.70 7.30 16.83
C GLY A 74 5.09 5.91 16.36
N VAL A 75 4.13 5.19 15.76
CA VAL A 75 4.32 3.84 15.19
C VAL A 75 3.82 3.82 13.76
N PHE A 76 4.63 3.30 12.84
CA PHE A 76 4.22 3.15 11.45
C PHE A 76 4.98 2.05 10.70
N THR A 77 4.50 1.70 9.52
CA THR A 77 5.06 0.65 8.67
C THR A 77 5.04 1.01 7.19
N TRP A 78 5.93 0.40 6.42
CA TRP A 78 5.89 0.36 4.94
C TRP A 78 5.39 -0.98 4.41
N SER A 79 4.84 -1.83 5.27
CA SER A 79 4.42 -3.19 4.93
C SER A 79 2.91 -3.37 5.08
N ASP A 80 2.22 -3.77 4.02
CA ASP A 80 0.77 -3.99 4.07
C ASP A 80 0.35 -4.97 5.17
N LYS A 81 1.11 -6.07 5.35
CA LYS A 81 0.79 -7.10 6.34
C LYS A 81 0.76 -6.55 7.77
N ASP A 82 1.54 -5.50 8.03
CA ASP A 82 1.74 -4.95 9.38
C ASP A 82 0.81 -3.78 9.70
N VAL A 83 -0.03 -3.32 8.76
CA VAL A 83 -0.98 -2.21 8.97
C VAL A 83 -1.95 -2.52 10.11
N GLU A 84 -2.43 -3.76 10.21
CA GLU A 84 -3.31 -4.19 11.28
C GLU A 84 -2.60 -4.18 12.64
N LEU A 85 -1.39 -4.73 12.72
CA LEU A 85 -0.56 -4.67 13.93
C LEU A 85 -0.31 -3.23 14.37
N VAL A 86 0.05 -2.34 13.44
CA VAL A 86 0.28 -0.91 13.74
C VAL A 86 -0.99 -0.25 14.27
N SER A 87 -2.17 -0.60 13.75
CA SER A 87 -3.42 -0.04 14.26
C SER A 87 -3.70 -0.45 15.71
N PHE A 88 -3.45 -1.70 16.08
CA PHE A 88 -3.54 -2.17 17.46
C PHE A 88 -2.50 -1.48 18.36
N LEU A 89 -1.24 -1.38 17.92
CA LEU A 89 -0.19 -0.71 18.70
C LEU A 89 -0.52 0.75 18.97
N ASN A 90 -0.99 1.49 17.97
CA ASN A 90 -1.38 2.88 18.15
C ASN A 90 -2.53 3.02 19.15
N LYS A 91 -3.53 2.14 19.10
CA LYS A 91 -4.64 2.12 20.07
C LYS A 91 -4.14 1.86 21.48
N GLU A 92 -3.32 0.82 21.69
CA GLU A 92 -2.79 0.45 23.02
C GLU A 92 -1.86 1.52 23.62
N LEU A 93 -1.12 2.25 22.79
CA LEU A 93 -0.21 3.30 23.21
C LEU A 93 -0.88 4.68 23.32
N GLY A 94 -2.16 4.80 22.93
CA GLY A 94 -2.87 6.08 22.87
C GLY A 94 -2.31 7.05 21.81
N LEU A 95 -1.79 6.52 20.72
CA LEU A 95 -1.19 7.28 19.63
C LEU A 95 -2.18 7.47 18.48
N PRO A 96 -1.99 8.50 17.63
CA PRO A 96 -2.76 8.66 16.39
C PRO A 96 -2.58 7.45 15.48
N GLY A 97 -3.67 7.00 14.85
CA GLY A 97 -3.63 5.86 13.94
C GLY A 97 -5.01 5.42 13.47
N ILE A 98 -5.04 4.41 12.63
CA ILE A 98 -6.28 3.80 12.14
C ILE A 98 -6.97 3.08 13.31
N ASN A 99 -8.29 3.26 13.43
CA ASN A 99 -9.07 2.47 14.38
C ASN A 99 -9.04 0.98 13.98
N PRO A 100 -8.63 0.05 14.87
CA PRO A 100 -8.61 -1.38 14.58
C PRO A 100 -9.94 -1.96 14.09
N GLU A 101 -11.08 -1.38 14.48
CA GLU A 101 -12.41 -1.86 14.06
C GLU A 101 -12.65 -1.73 12.55
N ILE A 102 -11.96 -0.79 11.89
CA ILE A 102 -12.13 -0.53 10.45
C ILE A 102 -10.93 -0.92 9.61
N VAL A 103 -9.86 -1.41 10.22
CA VAL A 103 -8.60 -1.71 9.50
C VAL A 103 -8.80 -2.74 8.38
N GLN A 104 -9.79 -3.60 8.51
CA GLN A 104 -10.15 -4.57 7.46
C GLN A 104 -10.57 -3.90 6.15
N ASN A 105 -11.08 -2.66 6.19
CA ASN A 105 -11.45 -1.91 4.99
C ASN A 105 -10.24 -1.59 4.09
N VAL A 106 -9.02 -1.65 4.62
CA VAL A 106 -7.78 -1.45 3.84
C VAL A 106 -6.91 -2.70 3.75
N ARG A 107 -7.19 -3.73 4.57
CA ARG A 107 -6.43 -4.97 4.55
C ARG A 107 -7.08 -6.07 3.71
N ASN A 108 -8.40 -6.05 3.60
CA ASN A 108 -9.17 -7.04 2.86
C ASN A 108 -9.89 -6.37 1.67
N LYS A 109 -9.55 -6.79 0.45
CA LYS A 109 -10.11 -6.22 -0.78
C LYS A 109 -11.63 -6.34 -0.88
N TYR A 110 -12.22 -7.39 -0.33
CA TYR A 110 -13.68 -7.54 -0.32
C TYR A 110 -14.34 -6.46 0.56
N PHE A 111 -13.88 -6.27 1.79
CA PHE A 111 -14.40 -5.21 2.66
C PHE A 111 -14.10 -3.81 2.12
N MET A 112 -12.93 -3.62 1.48
CA MET A 112 -12.62 -2.39 0.77
C MET A 112 -13.66 -2.06 -0.30
N ARG A 113 -14.06 -3.04 -1.10
CA ARG A 113 -15.10 -2.87 -2.12
C ARG A 113 -16.45 -2.59 -1.51
N GLN A 114 -16.83 -3.32 -0.45
CA GLN A 114 -18.10 -3.08 0.27
C GLN A 114 -18.17 -1.64 0.79
N ALA A 115 -17.09 -1.14 1.41
CA ALA A 115 -17.05 0.23 1.92
C ALA A 115 -17.22 1.27 0.80
N MET A 116 -16.65 1.03 -0.39
CA MET A 116 -16.72 1.95 -1.53
C MET A 116 -17.99 1.79 -2.37
N SER A 117 -18.76 0.70 -2.24
CA SER A 117 -19.91 0.39 -3.10
C SER A 117 -21.06 1.39 -3.00
N SER A 118 -21.14 2.14 -1.90
CA SER A 118 -22.11 3.22 -1.74
C SER A 118 -21.91 4.38 -2.73
N VAL A 119 -20.72 4.51 -3.31
CA VAL A 119 -20.40 5.53 -4.30
C VAL A 119 -20.39 4.91 -5.69
N LYS A 120 -21.42 5.16 -6.47
CA LYS A 120 -21.58 4.59 -7.81
C LYS A 120 -20.37 4.84 -8.70
N GLY A 121 -19.84 3.76 -9.29
CA GLY A 121 -18.72 3.81 -10.25
C GLY A 121 -17.37 4.16 -9.65
N LEU A 122 -17.21 4.08 -8.32
CA LEU A 122 -15.95 4.33 -7.63
C LEU A 122 -14.97 3.16 -7.73
N CYS A 123 -15.48 1.92 -7.68
CA CYS A 123 -14.70 0.70 -7.78
C CYS A 123 -15.33 -0.26 -8.81
N PRO A 124 -14.64 -1.36 -9.21
CA PRO A 124 -15.22 -2.38 -10.08
C PRO A 124 -16.41 -3.08 -9.44
N ASN A 125 -17.28 -3.70 -10.25
CA ASN A 125 -18.22 -4.71 -9.77
C ASN A 125 -17.44 -5.89 -9.22
N PHE A 126 -17.90 -6.49 -8.13
CA PHE A 126 -17.18 -7.53 -7.43
C PHE A 126 -18.08 -8.55 -6.76
N GLN A 127 -17.55 -9.75 -6.53
CA GLN A 127 -18.20 -10.80 -5.74
C GLN A 127 -17.15 -11.58 -4.95
N GLU A 128 -17.49 -11.98 -3.71
CA GLU A 128 -16.65 -12.87 -2.90
C GLU A 128 -16.62 -14.27 -3.53
N VAL A 129 -15.46 -14.92 -3.45
CA VAL A 129 -15.24 -16.27 -3.97
C VAL A 129 -14.52 -17.10 -2.90
N LYS A 130 -15.13 -18.21 -2.51
CA LYS A 130 -14.58 -19.21 -1.56
C LYS A 130 -14.47 -20.59 -2.18
N SER A 131 -15.19 -20.82 -3.29
CA SER A 131 -15.23 -22.09 -4.02
C SER A 131 -15.26 -21.88 -5.53
N LEU A 132 -15.01 -22.97 -6.27
CA LEU A 132 -15.18 -22.95 -7.72
C LEU A 132 -16.62 -22.62 -8.16
N ASN A 133 -17.62 -23.03 -7.39
CA ASN A 133 -19.02 -22.70 -7.68
C ASN A 133 -19.27 -21.20 -7.51
N ASP A 134 -18.75 -20.56 -6.45
CA ASP A 134 -18.84 -19.12 -6.26
C ASP A 134 -18.17 -18.37 -7.43
N LEU A 135 -17.02 -18.89 -7.92
CA LEU A 135 -16.35 -18.30 -9.08
C LEU A 135 -17.20 -18.41 -10.36
N LYS A 136 -17.85 -19.55 -10.59
CA LYS A 136 -18.76 -19.73 -11.76
C LYS A 136 -19.95 -18.75 -11.67
N GLU A 137 -20.50 -18.57 -10.49
CA GLU A 137 -21.59 -17.62 -10.25
C GLU A 137 -21.11 -16.17 -10.43
N ALA A 138 -19.98 -15.80 -9.85
CA ALA A 138 -19.40 -14.47 -10.00
C ALA A 138 -19.13 -14.10 -11.45
N VAL A 139 -18.60 -15.05 -12.24
CA VAL A 139 -18.39 -14.86 -13.68
C VAL A 139 -19.71 -14.71 -14.45
N ALA A 140 -20.77 -15.41 -14.02
CA ALA A 140 -22.10 -15.26 -14.64
C ALA A 140 -22.72 -13.88 -14.33
N ASN A 141 -22.53 -13.37 -13.11
CA ASN A 141 -23.11 -12.11 -12.63
C ASN A 141 -22.34 -10.86 -13.13
N ILE A 142 -21.01 -10.92 -13.13
CA ILE A 142 -20.14 -9.77 -13.44
C ILE A 142 -19.73 -9.75 -14.90
N GLY A 143 -19.56 -10.93 -15.51
CA GLY A 143 -19.10 -11.08 -16.88
C GLY A 143 -17.57 -11.26 -16.98
N MET A 144 -17.10 -11.28 -18.21
CA MET A 144 -15.68 -11.40 -18.59
C MET A 144 -15.29 -10.29 -19.58
N PRO A 145 -14.01 -9.86 -19.62
CA PRO A 145 -12.92 -10.32 -18.77
C PRO A 145 -13.05 -9.85 -17.33
N GLY A 146 -12.54 -10.65 -16.38
CA GLY A 146 -12.52 -10.32 -14.96
C GLY A 146 -11.21 -10.71 -14.30
N ILE A 147 -11.04 -10.28 -13.06
CA ILE A 147 -9.84 -10.53 -12.25
C ILE A 147 -10.22 -11.37 -11.04
N LEU A 148 -9.59 -12.53 -10.90
CA LEU A 148 -9.64 -13.37 -9.69
C LEU A 148 -8.35 -13.17 -8.90
N LYS A 149 -8.46 -12.85 -7.60
CA LYS A 149 -7.30 -12.59 -6.74
C LYS A 149 -7.59 -12.85 -5.26
N PRO A 150 -6.56 -13.12 -4.42
CA PRO A 150 -6.72 -13.21 -2.96
C PRO A 150 -7.06 -11.83 -2.37
N VAL A 151 -7.87 -11.81 -1.31
CA VAL A 151 -8.33 -10.56 -0.69
C VAL A 151 -7.23 -9.81 0.05
N GLY A 152 -6.23 -10.52 0.61
CA GLY A 152 -5.19 -9.92 1.48
C GLY A 152 -3.80 -9.78 0.87
N ALA A 153 -3.57 -10.28 -0.34
CA ALA A 153 -2.25 -10.24 -0.97
C ALA A 153 -1.89 -8.86 -1.51
N SER A 154 -0.60 -8.57 -1.57
CA SER A 154 -0.01 -7.35 -2.14
C SER A 154 1.08 -7.68 -3.17
N GLY A 155 1.43 -6.72 -4.03
CA GLY A 155 2.50 -6.86 -5.02
C GLY A 155 2.14 -7.80 -6.17
N SER A 156 0.91 -7.75 -6.64
CA SER A 156 0.38 -8.53 -7.78
C SER A 156 0.48 -10.06 -7.62
N LYS A 157 0.58 -10.58 -6.40
CA LYS A 157 0.62 -12.02 -6.15
C LYS A 157 -0.77 -12.65 -6.28
N GLY A 158 -0.85 -13.79 -6.96
CA GLY A 158 -2.07 -14.57 -7.09
C GLY A 158 -3.17 -13.86 -7.92
N ILE A 159 -2.81 -12.95 -8.83
CA ILE A 159 -3.76 -12.26 -9.69
C ILE A 159 -3.89 -13.02 -11.01
N PHE A 160 -5.11 -13.43 -11.33
CA PHE A 160 -5.45 -14.12 -12.58
C PHE A 160 -6.51 -13.37 -13.35
N LYS A 161 -6.24 -13.09 -14.63
CA LYS A 161 -7.24 -12.56 -15.57
C LYS A 161 -8.01 -13.72 -16.18
N ILE A 162 -9.32 -13.70 -16.06
CA ILE A 162 -10.23 -14.70 -16.63
C ILE A 162 -10.87 -14.11 -17.86
N GLU A 163 -10.60 -14.73 -19.02
CA GLU A 163 -11.10 -14.32 -20.33
C GLU A 163 -12.02 -15.37 -20.96
N SER A 164 -12.06 -16.61 -20.42
CA SER A 164 -12.85 -17.71 -20.92
C SER A 164 -13.35 -18.61 -19.80
N LYS A 165 -14.59 -19.10 -19.93
CA LYS A 165 -15.17 -20.09 -19.00
C LYS A 165 -14.45 -21.44 -19.04
N ALA A 166 -13.79 -21.78 -20.14
CA ALA A 166 -13.10 -23.07 -20.33
C ALA A 166 -11.95 -23.29 -19.32
N HIS A 167 -11.37 -22.21 -18.77
CA HIS A 167 -10.21 -22.29 -17.88
C HIS A 167 -10.52 -21.95 -16.42
N LEU A 168 -11.80 -21.89 -16.01
CA LEU A 168 -12.16 -21.49 -14.66
C LEU A 168 -11.60 -22.43 -13.57
N GLU A 169 -11.73 -23.74 -13.79
CA GLU A 169 -11.27 -24.75 -12.85
C GLU A 169 -9.74 -24.76 -12.72
N ASP A 170 -9.05 -24.76 -13.86
CA ASP A 170 -7.58 -24.69 -13.89
C ASP A 170 -7.06 -23.42 -13.22
N THR A 171 -7.68 -22.28 -13.51
CA THR A 171 -7.33 -20.99 -12.91
C THR A 171 -7.57 -20.97 -11.40
N PHE A 172 -8.68 -21.53 -10.95
CA PHE A 172 -9.00 -21.64 -9.52
C PHE A 172 -8.01 -22.53 -8.79
N ASN A 173 -7.64 -23.69 -9.36
CA ASN A 173 -6.63 -24.58 -8.81
C ASN A 173 -5.25 -23.94 -8.75
N LEU A 174 -4.85 -23.18 -9.78
CA LEU A 174 -3.60 -22.39 -9.78
C LEU A 174 -3.62 -21.32 -8.68
N LEU A 175 -4.76 -20.68 -8.44
CA LEU A 175 -4.91 -19.71 -7.36
C LEU A 175 -4.70 -20.37 -5.99
N LEU A 176 -5.39 -21.49 -5.72
CA LEU A 176 -5.25 -22.25 -4.48
C LEU A 176 -3.79 -22.69 -4.24
N ASP A 177 -3.12 -23.17 -5.26
CA ASP A 177 -1.71 -23.55 -5.17
C ASP A 177 -0.79 -22.33 -4.90
N SER A 178 -1.05 -21.19 -5.53
CA SER A 178 -0.22 -19.98 -5.39
C SER A 178 -0.40 -19.24 -4.07
N THR A 179 -1.51 -19.46 -3.34
CA THR A 179 -1.90 -18.73 -2.12
C THR A 179 -1.89 -19.61 -0.86
N SER A 180 -1.07 -20.68 -0.88
CA SER A 180 -0.92 -21.55 0.28
C SER A 180 -0.10 -20.86 1.39
N PRO A 181 -0.58 -20.85 2.66
CA PRO A 181 0.18 -20.37 3.83
C PRO A 181 1.56 -21.03 3.99
N ASN A 182 1.74 -22.24 3.46
CA ASN A 182 3.05 -22.92 3.42
C ASN A 182 4.04 -22.25 2.47
N LYS A 183 3.55 -21.51 1.46
CA LYS A 183 4.39 -20.77 0.49
C LYS A 183 4.68 -19.35 0.95
N ASP A 184 3.68 -18.66 1.51
CA ASP A 184 3.84 -17.32 2.09
C ASP A 184 2.95 -17.18 3.33
N LYS A 185 3.55 -16.88 4.48
CA LYS A 185 2.81 -16.66 5.73
C LYS A 185 1.74 -15.57 5.62
N VAL A 186 1.86 -14.63 4.67
CA VAL A 186 0.85 -13.59 4.46
C VAL A 186 -0.53 -14.14 4.09
N ASP A 187 -0.56 -15.31 3.45
CA ASP A 187 -1.80 -15.99 3.08
C ASP A 187 -2.56 -16.57 4.28
N SER A 188 -1.91 -16.67 5.45
CA SER A 188 -2.55 -17.11 6.69
C SER A 188 -3.52 -16.08 7.30
N TYR A 189 -3.43 -14.82 6.92
CA TYR A 189 -4.37 -13.79 7.42
C TYR A 189 -5.80 -13.98 6.88
N TYR A 190 -5.93 -14.42 5.63
CA TYR A 190 -7.22 -14.59 4.95
C TYR A 190 -7.25 -15.90 4.14
N PRO A 191 -7.17 -17.07 4.83
CA PRO A 191 -7.10 -18.34 4.14
C PRO A 191 -8.37 -18.62 3.35
N ASN A 192 -8.22 -19.05 2.10
CA ASN A 192 -9.32 -19.40 1.19
C ASN A 192 -10.35 -18.27 0.96
N GLN A 193 -9.92 -17.03 1.03
CA GLN A 193 -10.75 -15.85 0.74
C GLN A 193 -10.25 -15.15 -0.51
N TYR A 194 -11.09 -15.14 -1.52
CA TYR A 194 -10.81 -14.57 -2.84
C TYR A 194 -11.90 -13.60 -3.25
N ILE A 195 -11.60 -12.78 -4.26
CA ILE A 195 -12.55 -11.86 -4.88
C ILE A 195 -12.44 -11.99 -6.38
N TYR A 196 -13.60 -12.01 -7.07
CA TYR A 196 -13.69 -11.85 -8.50
C TYR A 196 -14.21 -10.45 -8.81
N GLU A 197 -13.55 -9.74 -9.72
CA GLU A 197 -13.85 -8.36 -10.06
C GLU A 197 -13.96 -8.15 -11.56
N GLU A 198 -14.77 -7.17 -11.98
CA GLU A 198 -14.76 -6.60 -13.31
C GLU A 198 -13.32 -6.19 -13.69
N TYR A 199 -12.87 -6.58 -14.88
CA TYR A 199 -11.58 -6.09 -15.40
C TYR A 199 -11.72 -4.62 -15.82
N ILE A 200 -10.94 -3.75 -15.22
CA ILE A 200 -10.92 -2.33 -15.54
C ILE A 200 -9.84 -2.08 -16.59
N GLU A 201 -10.25 -1.72 -17.78
CA GLU A 201 -9.35 -1.28 -18.85
C GLU A 201 -9.12 0.22 -18.77
N GLY A 202 -7.85 0.66 -18.81
CA GLY A 202 -7.51 2.07 -18.75
C GLY A 202 -6.07 2.32 -18.35
N GLU A 203 -5.66 3.59 -18.40
CA GLU A 203 -4.34 4.02 -17.93
C GLU A 203 -4.29 3.95 -16.40
N GLU A 204 -3.19 3.45 -15.85
CA GLU A 204 -3.03 3.26 -14.42
C GLU A 204 -2.32 4.45 -13.77
N PHE A 205 -2.81 4.81 -12.60
CA PHE A 205 -2.29 5.89 -11.77
C PHE A 205 -2.17 5.44 -10.33
N SER A 206 -1.26 6.08 -9.60
CA SER A 206 -1.36 6.08 -8.14
C SER A 206 -1.51 7.49 -7.59
N VAL A 207 -2.07 7.58 -6.39
CA VAL A 207 -2.23 8.82 -5.64
C VAL A 207 -1.67 8.63 -4.25
N GLU A 208 -0.75 9.48 -3.86
CA GLU A 208 -0.10 9.47 -2.56
C GLU A 208 -0.63 10.61 -1.70
N GLY A 209 -0.81 10.34 -0.42
CA GLY A 209 -1.26 11.34 0.53
C GLY A 209 -1.29 10.85 1.97
N VAL A 210 -1.84 11.69 2.83
CA VAL A 210 -2.13 11.36 4.23
C VAL A 210 -3.57 11.72 4.56
N VAL A 211 -4.09 11.09 5.60
CA VAL A 211 -5.36 11.46 6.24
C VAL A 211 -5.06 11.92 7.65
N GLN A 212 -5.59 13.05 8.03
CA GLN A 212 -5.50 13.55 9.41
C GLN A 212 -6.77 14.30 9.78
N ASN A 213 -7.38 13.92 10.92
CA ASN A 213 -8.64 14.50 11.39
C ASN A 213 -9.75 14.46 10.32
N LYS A 214 -9.84 13.33 9.59
CA LYS A 214 -10.79 13.08 8.49
C LYS A 214 -10.58 13.98 7.26
N GLU A 215 -9.57 14.84 7.26
CA GLU A 215 -9.17 15.64 6.11
C GLU A 215 -8.13 14.88 5.27
N VAL A 216 -8.30 14.88 3.94
CA VAL A 216 -7.45 14.15 2.99
C VAL A 216 -6.50 15.13 2.32
N PHE A 217 -5.21 14.95 2.56
CA PHE A 217 -4.11 15.72 2.00
C PHE A 217 -3.42 14.90 0.92
N ILE A 218 -3.52 15.35 -0.33
CA ILE A 218 -2.94 14.65 -1.49
C ILE A 218 -1.57 15.25 -1.79
N ALA A 219 -0.53 14.43 -1.80
CA ALA A 219 0.82 14.83 -2.20
C ALA A 219 0.98 14.88 -3.72
N GLY A 220 0.27 14.03 -4.45
CA GLY A 220 0.24 14.11 -5.90
C GLY A 220 -0.21 12.83 -6.58
N ILE A 221 -0.22 12.90 -7.91
CA ILE A 221 -0.61 11.81 -8.80
C ILE A 221 0.62 11.33 -9.55
N THR A 222 0.80 10.00 -9.62
CA THR A 222 1.87 9.32 -10.35
C THR A 222 1.27 8.56 -11.53
N ASP A 223 1.74 8.83 -12.74
CA ASP A 223 1.38 8.04 -13.93
C ASP A 223 2.16 6.74 -13.94
N LYS A 224 1.48 5.61 -14.15
CA LYS A 224 2.11 4.27 -14.14
C LYS A 224 2.05 3.59 -15.50
N ARG A 225 3.10 2.83 -15.80
CA ARG A 225 3.08 1.85 -16.90
C ARG A 225 3.30 0.47 -16.32
N VAL A 226 2.35 -0.42 -16.62
CA VAL A 226 2.33 -1.79 -16.14
C VAL A 226 2.43 -2.78 -17.30
N THR A 227 2.95 -3.97 -17.03
CA THR A 227 3.01 -5.03 -18.03
C THR A 227 1.61 -5.57 -18.35
N PRO A 228 1.31 -5.90 -19.61
CA PRO A 228 0.00 -6.39 -20.01
C PRO A 228 -0.43 -7.68 -19.29
N LYS A 229 0.50 -8.61 -19.09
CA LYS A 229 0.19 -9.96 -18.58
C LYS A 229 0.02 -10.01 -17.05
N PHE A 230 0.84 -9.25 -16.29
CA PHE A 230 0.93 -9.39 -14.83
C PHE A 230 0.63 -8.09 -14.10
N SER A 231 0.28 -7.02 -14.79
CA SER A 231 0.09 -5.68 -14.20
C SER A 231 1.25 -5.26 -13.28
N LEU A 232 2.48 -5.67 -13.64
CA LEU A 232 3.68 -5.29 -12.89
C LEU A 232 4.13 -3.92 -13.34
N GLU A 233 4.23 -2.99 -12.40
CA GLU A 233 4.76 -1.65 -12.64
C GLU A 233 6.23 -1.73 -13.10
N TYR A 234 6.56 -0.99 -14.17
CA TYR A 234 7.93 -0.88 -14.65
C TYR A 234 8.34 0.56 -14.94
N ILE A 235 7.39 1.49 -15.06
CA ILE A 235 7.65 2.93 -15.14
C ILE A 235 6.66 3.65 -14.23
N ALA A 236 7.17 4.66 -13.49
CA ALA A 236 6.38 5.62 -12.74
C ALA A 236 6.87 7.04 -13.06
N PHE A 237 5.97 7.95 -13.42
CA PHE A 237 6.26 9.37 -13.67
C PHE A 237 5.57 10.23 -12.61
N PHE A 238 6.32 11.12 -11.98
CA PHE A 238 5.80 12.07 -11.02
C PHE A 238 6.35 13.51 -11.29
N PRO A 239 5.53 14.55 -11.15
CA PRO A 239 4.07 14.53 -11.05
C PRO A 239 3.41 14.11 -12.38
N SER A 240 2.13 13.74 -12.33
CA SER A 240 1.34 13.43 -13.51
C SER A 240 1.28 14.60 -14.48
N ASP A 241 1.37 14.33 -15.79
CA ASP A 241 1.22 15.34 -16.83
C ASP A 241 -0.17 15.39 -17.45
N LYS A 242 -1.14 14.74 -16.84
CA LYS A 242 -2.53 14.79 -17.29
C LYS A 242 -3.11 16.20 -17.15
N PRO A 243 -4.06 16.56 -18.03
CA PRO A 243 -4.79 17.82 -17.91
C PRO A 243 -5.43 17.99 -16.53
N GLU A 244 -5.52 19.23 -16.02
CA GLU A 244 -6.08 19.54 -14.69
C GLU A 244 -7.45 18.90 -14.46
N LYS A 245 -8.35 18.96 -15.45
CA LYS A 245 -9.67 18.32 -15.37
C LYS A 245 -9.60 16.83 -15.02
N VAL A 246 -8.60 16.11 -15.54
CA VAL A 246 -8.38 14.68 -15.24
C VAL A 246 -7.82 14.51 -13.84
N LYS A 247 -6.84 15.34 -13.47
CA LYS A 247 -6.26 15.33 -12.12
C LYS A 247 -7.30 15.66 -11.06
N ASP A 248 -8.18 16.63 -11.31
CA ASP A 248 -9.28 16.98 -10.41
C ASP A 248 -10.26 15.81 -10.22
N GLU A 249 -10.61 15.10 -11.29
CA GLU A 249 -11.44 13.89 -11.20
C GLU A 249 -10.79 12.83 -10.34
N ILE A 250 -9.49 12.53 -10.58
CA ILE A 250 -8.73 11.55 -9.82
C ILE A 250 -8.69 11.97 -8.33
N LYS A 251 -8.35 13.22 -8.03
CA LYS A 251 -8.30 13.76 -6.66
C LYS A 251 -9.67 13.67 -5.97
N LYS A 252 -10.74 14.04 -6.67
CA LYS A 252 -12.12 13.95 -6.14
C LYS A 252 -12.49 12.50 -5.81
N LYS A 253 -12.25 11.57 -6.73
CA LYS A 253 -12.54 10.14 -6.52
C LYS A 253 -11.68 9.53 -5.40
N THR A 254 -10.41 9.96 -5.29
CA THR A 254 -9.53 9.60 -4.18
C THR A 254 -10.14 10.02 -2.83
N LYS A 255 -10.56 11.27 -2.69
CA LYS A 255 -11.17 11.76 -1.45
C LYS A 255 -12.42 10.96 -1.08
N LEU A 256 -13.30 10.68 -2.05
CA LEU A 256 -14.50 9.86 -1.83
C LEU A 256 -14.15 8.43 -1.38
N ALA A 257 -13.14 7.82 -1.99
CA ALA A 257 -12.68 6.49 -1.63
C ALA A 257 -12.13 6.44 -0.20
N ILE A 258 -11.24 7.36 0.16
CA ILE A 258 -10.67 7.46 1.51
C ILE A 258 -11.78 7.68 2.55
N GLN A 259 -12.73 8.58 2.30
CA GLN A 259 -13.86 8.83 3.19
C GLN A 259 -14.75 7.58 3.37
N SER A 260 -14.96 6.81 2.30
CA SER A 260 -15.73 5.55 2.36
C SER A 260 -15.06 4.50 3.25
N LEU A 261 -13.72 4.45 3.26
CA LEU A 261 -12.95 3.52 4.10
C LEU A 261 -12.90 3.93 5.57
N LYS A 262 -13.22 5.20 5.90
CA LYS A 262 -13.19 5.78 7.25
C LYS A 262 -11.81 5.73 7.93
N ILE A 263 -10.73 5.62 7.15
CA ILE A 263 -9.38 5.65 7.69
C ILE A 263 -9.00 7.07 8.13
N ASP A 264 -8.14 7.16 9.15
CA ASP A 264 -7.64 8.42 9.68
C ASP A 264 -6.22 8.24 10.24
N HIS A 265 -5.50 9.35 10.40
CA HIS A 265 -4.13 9.41 10.94
C HIS A 265 -3.18 8.38 10.32
N CYS A 266 -3.15 8.32 8.98
CA CYS A 266 -2.25 7.44 8.25
C CYS A 266 -1.84 8.02 6.89
N ALA A 267 -0.72 7.52 6.36
CA ALA A 267 -0.43 7.66 4.95
C ALA A 267 -1.29 6.71 4.11
N PHE A 268 -1.55 7.07 2.88
CA PHE A 268 -2.20 6.18 1.91
C PHE A 268 -1.48 6.16 0.57
N HIS A 269 -1.58 5.03 -0.08
CA HIS A 269 -1.21 4.79 -1.48
C HIS A 269 -2.44 4.19 -2.17
N LEU A 270 -3.03 4.94 -3.09
CA LEU A 270 -4.19 4.52 -3.86
C LEU A 270 -3.76 4.19 -5.27
N GLU A 271 -4.22 3.07 -5.80
CA GLU A 271 -4.08 2.69 -7.21
C GLU A 271 -5.45 2.70 -7.89
N GLY A 272 -5.49 3.18 -9.13
CA GLY A 272 -6.71 3.22 -9.92
C GLY A 272 -6.44 3.35 -11.41
N ARG A 273 -7.48 3.18 -12.21
CA ARG A 273 -7.41 3.33 -13.66
C ARG A 273 -8.39 4.36 -14.18
N LEU A 274 -7.91 5.18 -15.12
CA LEU A 274 -8.75 6.09 -15.87
C LEU A 274 -9.35 5.34 -17.06
N THR A 275 -10.66 5.12 -16.99
CA THR A 275 -11.44 4.45 -18.01
C THR A 275 -12.18 5.45 -18.88
N LYS A 276 -12.86 4.99 -19.95
CA LYS A 276 -13.78 5.82 -20.74
C LYS A 276 -14.95 6.38 -19.93
N SER A 277 -15.32 5.72 -18.81
CA SER A 277 -16.41 6.14 -17.91
C SER A 277 -15.92 6.89 -16.67
N GLY A 278 -14.64 7.24 -16.61
CA GLY A 278 -14.01 7.96 -15.50
C GLY A 278 -13.05 7.11 -14.68
N PHE A 279 -12.50 7.71 -13.62
CA PHE A 279 -11.52 7.05 -12.77
C PHE A 279 -12.18 6.05 -11.82
N LYS A 280 -11.65 4.83 -11.80
CA LYS A 280 -12.06 3.75 -10.88
C LYS A 280 -10.89 3.33 -9.98
N VAL A 281 -11.16 3.15 -8.70
CA VAL A 281 -10.17 2.72 -7.70
C VAL A 281 -9.97 1.21 -7.77
N ILE A 282 -8.70 0.77 -7.81
CA ILE A 282 -8.31 -0.64 -7.80
C ILE A 282 -7.91 -1.10 -6.40
N GLU A 283 -7.11 -0.31 -5.69
CA GLU A 283 -6.61 -0.67 -4.37
C GLU A 283 -6.23 0.57 -3.56
N ILE A 284 -6.38 0.49 -2.24
CA ILE A 284 -5.88 1.49 -1.30
C ILE A 284 -5.12 0.77 -0.19
N ALA A 285 -3.86 1.11 -0.05
CA ALA A 285 -3.03 0.66 1.06
C ALA A 285 -2.87 1.81 2.07
N ALA A 286 -3.10 1.54 3.35
CA ALA A 286 -2.93 2.52 4.42
C ALA A 286 -1.46 2.54 4.88
N ARG A 287 -0.59 2.79 3.94
CA ARG A 287 0.86 2.93 4.10
C ARG A 287 1.45 3.71 2.93
N PRO A 288 2.69 4.23 3.05
CA PRO A 288 3.35 4.92 1.95
C PRO A 288 3.64 4.03 0.74
N ALA A 289 3.71 4.64 -0.45
CA ALA A 289 4.10 3.97 -1.68
C ALA A 289 5.52 3.40 -1.61
N GLY A 290 5.73 2.28 -2.33
CA GLY A 290 7.05 1.78 -2.72
C GLY A 290 7.48 2.36 -4.07
N GLY A 291 8.37 1.61 -4.79
CA GLY A 291 8.76 1.99 -6.16
C GLY A 291 9.44 3.35 -6.27
N PHE A 292 10.15 3.78 -5.23
CA PHE A 292 10.80 5.08 -5.13
C PHE A 292 9.85 6.31 -5.14
N ILE A 293 8.55 6.13 -5.20
CA ILE A 293 7.58 7.24 -5.28
C ILE A 293 7.69 8.10 -4.02
N THR A 294 7.38 7.52 -2.84
CA THR A 294 7.42 8.26 -1.57
C THR A 294 8.82 8.71 -1.19
N SER A 295 9.81 7.84 -1.38
CA SER A 295 11.16 8.08 -0.87
C SER A 295 11.98 9.04 -1.72
N HIS A 296 11.73 9.11 -3.05
CA HIS A 296 12.57 9.85 -3.98
C HIS A 296 11.80 10.74 -4.96
N LEU A 297 10.81 10.20 -5.71
CA LEU A 297 10.19 10.94 -6.80
C LEU A 297 9.53 12.23 -6.31
N ILE A 298 8.71 12.14 -5.27
CA ILE A 298 8.01 13.30 -4.70
C ILE A 298 9.02 14.35 -4.22
N ARG A 299 10.01 13.94 -3.42
CA ARG A 299 11.02 14.86 -2.87
C ARG A 299 11.88 15.51 -3.95
N LEU A 300 12.41 14.72 -4.88
CA LEU A 300 13.31 15.22 -5.93
C LEU A 300 12.58 16.11 -6.95
N SER A 301 11.28 15.91 -7.13
CA SER A 301 10.43 16.74 -7.98
C SER A 301 10.09 18.06 -7.30
N SER A 302 9.55 18.01 -6.09
CA SER A 302 8.98 19.17 -5.38
C SER A 302 9.99 19.95 -4.53
N GLY A 303 11.09 19.30 -4.14
CA GLY A 303 12.01 19.82 -3.12
C GLY A 303 11.55 19.61 -1.67
N HIS A 304 10.35 19.06 -1.44
CA HIS A 304 9.77 18.84 -0.12
C HIS A 304 9.74 17.36 0.27
N SER A 305 10.03 17.05 1.54
CA SER A 305 9.94 15.67 2.04
C SER A 305 8.49 15.28 2.33
N PHE A 306 8.00 14.27 1.63
CA PHE A 306 6.71 13.67 1.97
C PHE A 306 6.80 12.74 3.19
N ILE A 307 7.97 12.14 3.41
CA ILE A 307 8.24 11.31 4.60
C ILE A 307 8.10 12.13 5.88
N GLU A 308 8.55 13.38 5.90
CA GLU A 308 8.36 14.29 7.03
C GLU A 308 6.87 14.41 7.40
N LYS A 309 5.99 14.63 6.43
CA LYS A 309 4.54 14.74 6.68
C LYS A 309 3.91 13.42 7.16
N ILE A 310 4.43 12.28 6.71
CA ILE A 310 4.02 10.96 7.23
C ILE A 310 4.42 10.81 8.69
N ILE A 311 5.62 11.25 9.06
CA ILE A 311 6.09 11.26 10.45
C ILE A 311 5.23 12.22 11.29
N ASP A 312 4.99 13.45 10.81
CA ASP A 312 4.12 14.43 11.48
C ASP A 312 2.76 13.83 11.83
N VAL A 313 2.10 13.15 10.88
CA VAL A 313 0.82 12.48 11.13
C VAL A 313 0.94 11.38 12.18
N ALA A 314 2.01 10.56 12.13
CA ALA A 314 2.20 9.45 13.06
C ALA A 314 2.45 9.90 14.50
N VAL A 315 3.07 11.08 14.70
CA VAL A 315 3.30 11.66 16.04
C VAL A 315 2.21 12.65 16.46
N GLY A 316 1.22 12.91 15.62
CA GLY A 316 0.08 13.79 15.92
C GLY A 316 0.31 15.27 15.63
N ASN A 317 1.41 15.64 14.98
CA ASN A 317 1.64 17.01 14.53
C ASN A 317 0.66 17.40 13.44
N ASN A 318 0.08 18.60 13.51
CA ASN A 318 -0.91 19.07 12.53
C ASN A 318 -0.22 19.44 11.20
N VAL A 319 -0.58 18.73 10.11
CA VAL A 319 0.00 18.96 8.79
C VAL A 319 -0.70 20.05 7.99
N LYS A 320 -1.90 20.49 8.37
CA LYS A 320 -2.76 21.37 7.58
C LYS A 320 -2.08 22.68 7.18
N HIS A 321 -1.39 23.33 8.10
CA HIS A 321 -0.76 24.62 7.86
C HIS A 321 0.65 24.54 7.28
N SER A 322 1.23 23.34 7.25
CA SER A 322 2.58 23.06 6.75
C SER A 322 2.58 22.15 5.52
N TRP A 323 1.40 21.92 4.90
CA TRP A 323 1.29 21.05 3.73
C TRP A 323 1.86 21.73 2.49
N PRO A 324 2.93 21.19 1.88
CA PRO A 324 3.51 21.79 0.68
C PRO A 324 2.68 21.51 -0.58
N ASP A 325 2.90 22.31 -1.62
CA ASP A 325 2.48 21.96 -2.97
C ASP A 325 3.51 21.03 -3.63
N TYR A 326 3.29 19.75 -3.52
CA TYR A 326 4.20 18.73 -4.05
C TYR A 326 4.15 18.60 -5.58
N GLU A 327 3.06 19.03 -6.24
CA GLU A 327 2.90 18.91 -7.69
C GLU A 327 3.46 20.11 -8.46
N ASN A 328 3.70 21.23 -7.79
CA ASN A 328 4.26 22.45 -8.38
C ASN A 328 5.80 22.43 -8.44
N GLY A 329 6.38 21.23 -8.53
CA GLY A 329 7.83 21.07 -8.68
C GLY A 329 8.33 21.40 -10.09
N ASN A 330 9.57 21.90 -10.16
CA ASN A 330 10.23 22.26 -11.43
C ASN A 330 10.70 21.06 -12.25
N LYS A 331 10.55 19.81 -11.74
CA LYS A 331 11.12 18.61 -12.36
C LYS A 331 10.07 17.51 -12.49
N LYS A 332 9.93 16.99 -13.71
CA LYS A 332 9.26 15.72 -13.94
C LYS A 332 10.28 14.60 -13.83
N LEU A 333 9.99 13.60 -13.03
CA LEU A 333 10.91 12.50 -12.74
C LEU A 333 10.28 11.16 -13.10
N CYS A 334 11.14 10.23 -13.46
CA CYS A 334 10.74 8.90 -13.83
C CYS A 334 11.54 7.86 -13.06
N PHE A 335 10.84 6.88 -12.50
CA PHE A 335 11.43 5.60 -12.12
C PHE A 335 11.22 4.60 -13.25
N TYR A 336 12.30 3.93 -13.66
CA TYR A 336 12.28 2.90 -14.68
C TYR A 336 12.92 1.61 -14.17
N SER A 337 12.15 0.51 -14.15
CA SER A 337 12.63 -0.81 -13.77
C SER A 337 13.18 -1.55 -15.00
N ILE A 338 14.49 -1.70 -15.09
CA ILE A 338 15.13 -2.50 -16.13
C ILE A 338 14.79 -3.98 -15.90
N ARG A 339 14.31 -4.65 -16.93
CA ARG A 339 13.93 -6.06 -16.90
C ARG A 339 14.78 -6.89 -17.82
N ALA A 340 15.19 -8.06 -17.34
CA ALA A 340 15.77 -9.06 -18.22
C ALA A 340 14.68 -9.61 -19.16
N PRO A 341 14.95 -9.79 -20.47
CA PRO A 341 14.00 -10.33 -21.44
C PRO A 341 13.64 -11.79 -21.16
N GLN A 342 14.50 -12.50 -20.45
CA GLN A 342 14.34 -13.90 -20.05
C GLN A 342 15.05 -14.20 -18.73
N SER A 343 14.70 -15.30 -18.08
CA SER A 343 15.42 -15.80 -16.91
C SER A 343 16.86 -16.18 -17.29
N GLY A 344 17.81 -15.85 -16.40
CA GLY A 344 19.23 -16.13 -16.64
C GLY A 344 20.11 -15.56 -15.54
N LEU A 345 21.42 -15.80 -15.68
CA LEU A 345 22.43 -15.25 -14.80
C LEU A 345 22.80 -13.82 -15.24
N PHE A 346 22.56 -12.85 -14.37
CA PHE A 346 22.99 -11.46 -14.59
C PHE A 346 24.52 -11.36 -14.41
N LYS A 347 25.24 -10.98 -15.45
CA LYS A 347 26.70 -10.85 -15.40
C LYS A 347 27.17 -9.40 -15.29
N LYS A 348 26.57 -8.49 -16.06
CA LYS A 348 27.01 -7.09 -16.11
C LYS A 348 25.91 -6.20 -16.73
N LEU A 349 25.74 -5.00 -16.19
CA LEU A 349 25.01 -3.91 -16.83
C LEU A 349 26.05 -2.96 -17.44
N GLN A 350 25.91 -2.63 -18.70
CA GLN A 350 26.58 -1.48 -19.33
C GLN A 350 25.56 -0.37 -19.46
N VAL A 351 25.85 0.77 -18.83
CA VAL A 351 25.06 2.00 -18.89
C VAL A 351 25.78 2.96 -19.82
#